data_b49abf14cae7401acba83cc7939a3bbc
#
_entry.id   b49abf14cae7401acba83cc7939a3bbc
#
_cell.length_a   1.000
_cell.length_b   1.000
_cell.length_c   1.000
_cell.angle_alpha   90.00
_cell.angle_beta   90.00
_cell.angle_gamma   90.00
#
_symmetry.space_group_name_H-M   'P 1'
#
loop_
_entity.id
_entity.type
_entity.pdbx_description
1 polymer ?
#
loop_
_entity_poly.entity_id
_entity_poly.type
_entity_poly.pdbx_seq_one_letter_code
_entity_poly.pdbx_strand_id
1 'polypeptide(L)'
;MKRLSPFNITALTLGFAFLYLPMILLVIYSFNESKLVTVWAGFSTKWYGELLRDQAFLDAAVVTIKVAVLSSTFATVLGTMAAYVLVNGGRFMGRTVFSGMIYAPLVMPEVITGLSLLLLFIGIGLDRGVLTIVLAHTTFAMCYVSVVVSSRLVSFDRS
;
A
#
# COMPACT_ATOMS: atom_id res chain seq x y z
N MET A 1 15.13 31.96 -1.63
CA MET A 1 15.37 30.52 -1.83
C MET A 1 16.87 30.27 -1.65
N LYS A 2 17.29 29.45 -0.66
CA LYS A 2 18.70 29.08 -0.50
C LYS A 2 19.12 28.22 -1.70
N ARG A 3 20.17 28.62 -2.43
CA ARG A 3 20.76 27.81 -3.49
C ARG A 3 21.31 26.53 -2.87
N LEU A 4 20.92 25.38 -3.44
CA LEU A 4 21.46 24.09 -3.00
C LEU A 4 22.96 24.07 -3.25
N SER A 5 23.72 23.59 -2.28
CA SER A 5 25.16 23.37 -2.45
C SER A 5 25.40 22.33 -3.56
N PRO A 6 26.49 22.43 -4.36
CA PRO A 6 26.86 21.41 -5.34
C PRO A 6 26.90 20.01 -4.74
N PHE A 7 27.38 19.86 -3.51
CA PHE A 7 27.36 18.60 -2.77
C PHE A 7 25.93 18.04 -2.59
N ASN A 8 24.98 18.90 -2.21
CA ASN A 8 23.58 18.47 -2.03
C ASN A 8 22.95 18.04 -3.36
N ILE A 9 23.26 18.73 -4.45
CA ILE A 9 22.77 18.37 -5.78
C ILE A 9 23.33 17.00 -6.19
N THR A 10 24.63 16.78 -6.02
CA THR A 10 25.26 15.49 -6.35
C THR A 10 24.70 14.36 -5.51
N ALA A 11 24.57 14.56 -4.19
CA ALA A 11 23.99 13.54 -3.29
C ALA A 11 22.54 13.19 -3.66
N LEU A 12 21.71 14.19 -3.97
CA LEU A 12 20.33 13.98 -4.42
C LEU A 12 20.29 13.22 -5.76
N THR A 13 21.12 13.64 -6.73
CA THR A 13 21.17 12.99 -8.05
C THR A 13 21.58 11.53 -7.93
N LEU A 14 22.62 11.22 -7.15
CA LEU A 14 23.06 9.85 -6.93
C LEU A 14 22.00 9.02 -6.19
N GLY A 15 21.35 9.60 -5.18
CA GLY A 15 20.26 8.92 -4.46
C GLY A 15 19.07 8.61 -5.37
N PHE A 16 18.62 9.55 -6.17
CA PHE A 16 17.55 9.32 -7.15
C PHE A 16 17.99 8.35 -8.26
N ALA A 17 19.21 8.47 -8.78
CA ALA A 17 19.72 7.52 -9.76
C ALA A 17 19.74 6.09 -9.21
N PHE A 18 20.18 5.90 -7.97
CA PHE A 18 20.18 4.59 -7.31
C PHE A 18 18.78 4.00 -7.18
N LEU A 19 17.78 4.83 -6.87
CA LEU A 19 16.38 4.38 -6.72
C LEU A 19 15.70 4.13 -8.07
N TYR A 20 15.90 5.02 -9.04
CA TYR A 20 15.12 4.96 -10.29
C TYR A 20 15.81 4.15 -11.39
N LEU A 21 17.13 4.02 -11.40
CA LEU A 21 17.86 3.28 -12.45
C LEU A 21 17.38 1.81 -12.58
N PRO A 22 17.22 1.04 -11.48
CA PRO A 22 16.67 -0.31 -11.57
C PRO A 22 15.25 -0.35 -12.15
N MET A 23 14.41 0.62 -11.81
CA MET A 23 13.05 0.72 -12.33
C MET A 23 13.04 1.03 -13.83
N ILE A 24 13.90 1.95 -14.27
CA ILE A 24 14.05 2.28 -15.70
C ILE A 24 14.54 1.05 -16.47
N LEU A 25 15.51 0.32 -15.92
CA LEU A 25 15.98 -0.92 -16.52
C LEU A 25 14.87 -1.96 -16.66
N LEU A 26 14.03 -2.14 -15.64
CA LEU A 26 12.87 -3.05 -15.71
C LEU A 26 11.90 -2.63 -16.83
N VAL A 27 11.63 -1.32 -16.96
CA VAL A 27 10.77 -0.80 -18.03
C VAL A 27 11.39 -1.06 -19.40
N ILE A 28 12.69 -0.82 -19.58
CA ILE A 28 13.40 -1.10 -20.84
C ILE A 28 13.33 -2.60 -21.16
N TYR A 29 13.65 -3.45 -20.20
CA TYR A 29 13.64 -4.90 -20.38
C TYR A 29 12.23 -5.49 -20.57
N SER A 30 11.16 -4.79 -20.20
CA SER A 30 9.79 -5.21 -20.52
C SER A 30 9.52 -5.24 -22.03
N PHE A 31 10.30 -4.51 -22.82
CA PHE A 31 10.26 -4.51 -24.29
C PHE A 31 11.27 -5.46 -24.92
N ASN A 32 11.94 -6.30 -24.13
CA ASN A 32 12.92 -7.26 -24.65
C ASN A 32 12.20 -8.44 -25.31
N GLU A 33 12.67 -8.87 -26.47
CA GLU A 33 12.13 -10.04 -27.17
C GLU A 33 12.40 -11.36 -26.41
N SER A 34 13.52 -11.45 -25.70
CA SER A 34 13.90 -12.62 -24.89
C SER A 34 13.07 -12.73 -23.61
N LYS A 35 12.75 -13.97 -23.21
CA LYS A 35 12.25 -14.26 -21.86
C LYS A 35 13.31 -14.07 -20.76
N LEU A 36 14.59 -14.13 -21.17
CA LEU A 36 15.69 -13.98 -20.22
C LEU A 36 15.99 -12.50 -20.00
N VAL A 37 15.84 -12.05 -18.78
CA VAL A 37 16.10 -10.64 -18.38
C VAL A 37 17.58 -10.24 -18.47
N THR A 38 18.49 -11.20 -18.65
CA THR A 38 19.95 -10.96 -18.74
C THR A 38 20.45 -10.80 -20.18
N VAL A 39 19.63 -11.12 -21.18
CA VAL A 39 20.03 -11.09 -22.59
C VAL A 39 19.05 -10.21 -23.36
N TRP A 40 19.57 -9.14 -23.94
CA TRP A 40 18.81 -8.29 -24.85
C TRP A 40 18.78 -8.91 -26.26
N ALA A 41 17.62 -9.40 -26.70
CA ALA A 41 17.44 -10.03 -28.01
C ALA A 41 16.78 -9.11 -29.05
N GLY A 42 16.49 -7.87 -28.68
CA GLY A 42 15.81 -6.89 -29.55
C GLY A 42 14.55 -6.30 -28.93
N PHE A 43 14.02 -5.25 -29.55
CA PHE A 43 12.79 -4.59 -29.11
C PHE A 43 11.57 -5.38 -29.57
N SER A 44 10.65 -5.67 -28.66
CA SER A 44 9.38 -6.35 -28.96
C SER A 44 8.29 -5.97 -27.96
N THR A 45 7.06 -5.88 -28.41
CA THR A 45 5.86 -5.71 -27.60
C THR A 45 5.04 -6.99 -27.46
N LYS A 46 5.56 -8.13 -27.92
CA LYS A 46 4.82 -9.41 -27.98
C LYS A 46 4.30 -9.86 -26.62
N TRP A 47 5.09 -9.62 -25.56
CA TRP A 47 4.72 -10.04 -24.20
C TRP A 47 3.49 -9.33 -23.67
N TYR A 48 3.26 -8.08 -24.07
CA TYR A 48 2.04 -7.35 -23.72
C TYR A 48 0.80 -7.98 -24.39
N GLY A 49 0.96 -8.43 -25.64
CA GLY A 49 -0.11 -9.15 -26.34
C GLY A 49 -0.39 -10.54 -25.74
N GLU A 50 0.65 -11.26 -25.35
CA GLU A 50 0.53 -12.55 -24.67
C GLU A 50 -0.11 -12.40 -23.28
N LEU A 51 0.31 -11.38 -22.50
CA LEU A 51 -0.23 -11.08 -21.19
C LEU A 51 -1.75 -10.84 -21.22
N LEU A 52 -2.23 -10.09 -22.22
CA LEU A 52 -3.66 -9.81 -22.38
C LEU A 52 -4.49 -11.03 -22.85
N ARG A 53 -3.82 -12.12 -23.21
CA ARG A 53 -4.47 -13.41 -23.56
C ARG A 53 -4.30 -14.48 -22.49
N ASP A 54 -3.46 -14.19 -21.49
CA ASP A 54 -3.25 -15.11 -20.38
C ASP A 54 -4.42 -15.01 -19.40
N GLN A 55 -5.27 -16.05 -19.42
CA GLN A 55 -6.48 -16.09 -18.59
C GLN A 55 -6.15 -16.08 -17.09
N ALA A 56 -5.06 -16.75 -16.68
CA ALA A 56 -4.65 -16.77 -15.27
C ALA A 56 -4.25 -15.38 -14.80
N PHE A 57 -3.55 -14.61 -15.64
CA PHE A 57 -3.21 -13.22 -15.35
C PHE A 57 -4.47 -12.33 -15.26
N LEU A 58 -5.39 -12.47 -16.21
CA LEU A 58 -6.63 -11.68 -16.25
C LEU A 58 -7.49 -11.96 -15.00
N ASP A 59 -7.64 -13.23 -14.62
CA ASP A 59 -8.38 -13.61 -13.43
C ASP A 59 -7.73 -13.04 -12.15
N ALA A 60 -6.41 -13.12 -12.05
CA ALA A 60 -5.66 -12.52 -10.95
C ALA A 60 -5.82 -10.99 -10.91
N ALA A 61 -5.80 -10.32 -12.06
CA ALA A 61 -6.02 -8.87 -12.16
C ALA A 61 -7.42 -8.48 -11.68
N VAL A 62 -8.46 -9.22 -12.07
CA VAL A 62 -9.83 -8.99 -11.61
C VAL A 62 -9.95 -9.17 -10.10
N VAL A 63 -9.34 -10.22 -9.53
CA VAL A 63 -9.34 -10.42 -8.07
C VAL A 63 -8.61 -9.27 -7.37
N THR A 64 -7.47 -8.85 -7.89
CA THR A 64 -6.69 -7.72 -7.34
C THR A 64 -7.51 -6.43 -7.32
N ILE A 65 -8.20 -6.10 -8.42
CA ILE A 65 -9.05 -4.91 -8.50
C ILE A 65 -10.21 -5.01 -7.51
N LYS A 66 -10.88 -6.16 -7.41
CA LYS A 66 -11.95 -6.39 -6.44
C LYS A 66 -11.47 -6.16 -5.01
N VAL A 67 -10.34 -6.76 -4.64
CA VAL A 67 -9.75 -6.58 -3.31
C VAL A 67 -9.39 -5.12 -3.08
N ALA A 68 -8.75 -4.46 -4.03
CA ALA A 68 -8.33 -3.06 -3.90
C ALA A 68 -9.53 -2.12 -3.69
N VAL A 69 -10.59 -2.24 -4.50
CA VAL A 69 -11.80 -1.41 -4.39
C VAL A 69 -12.52 -1.64 -3.06
N LEU A 70 -12.72 -2.90 -2.67
CA LEU A 70 -13.42 -3.22 -1.43
C LEU A 70 -12.63 -2.76 -0.21
N SER A 71 -11.35 -3.12 -0.14
CA SER A 71 -10.52 -2.77 1.03
C SER A 71 -10.30 -1.26 1.14
N SER A 72 -10.08 -0.53 0.05
CA SER A 72 -9.92 0.93 0.09
C SER A 72 -11.22 1.63 0.51
N THR A 73 -12.36 1.15 0.06
CA THR A 73 -13.67 1.70 0.46
C THR A 73 -13.93 1.50 1.95
N PHE A 74 -13.79 0.27 2.44
CA PHE A 74 -13.96 0.00 3.87
C PHE A 74 -12.92 0.74 4.73
N ALA A 75 -11.66 0.76 4.30
CA ALA A 75 -10.61 1.47 5.00
C ALA A 75 -10.87 2.97 5.08
N THR A 76 -11.37 3.57 4.00
CA THR A 76 -11.71 4.99 3.97
C THR A 76 -12.85 5.30 4.93
N VAL A 77 -13.92 4.53 4.92
CA VAL A 77 -15.06 4.74 5.82
C VAL A 77 -14.64 4.55 7.27
N LEU A 78 -14.06 3.39 7.60
CA LEU A 78 -13.69 3.07 8.99
C LEU A 78 -12.57 3.98 9.52
N GLY A 79 -11.55 4.26 8.71
CA GLY A 79 -10.45 5.16 9.07
C GLY A 79 -10.91 6.60 9.29
N THR A 80 -11.84 7.10 8.46
CA THR A 80 -12.43 8.43 8.65
C THR A 80 -13.27 8.49 9.92
N MET A 81 -14.08 7.48 10.19
CA MET A 81 -14.85 7.40 11.45
C MET A 81 -13.93 7.36 12.67
N ALA A 82 -12.87 6.54 12.62
CA ALA A 82 -11.88 6.47 13.69
C ALA A 82 -11.17 7.80 13.91
N ALA A 83 -10.75 8.47 12.85
CA ALA A 83 -10.14 9.79 12.91
C ALA A 83 -11.07 10.83 13.53
N TYR A 84 -12.35 10.84 13.11
CA TYR A 84 -13.36 11.76 13.65
C TYR A 84 -13.54 11.57 15.17
N VAL A 85 -13.67 10.31 15.61
CA VAL A 85 -13.78 9.98 17.05
C VAL A 85 -12.52 10.38 17.82
N LEU A 86 -11.34 10.16 17.26
CA LEU A 86 -10.08 10.51 17.93
C LEU A 86 -9.87 12.03 18.04
N VAL A 87 -10.30 12.81 17.05
CA VAL A 87 -10.15 14.28 17.06
C VAL A 87 -11.26 14.96 17.84
N ASN A 88 -12.53 14.62 17.56
CA ASN A 88 -13.69 15.35 18.06
C ASN A 88 -14.40 14.68 19.25
N GLY A 89 -14.11 13.40 19.54
CA GLY A 89 -14.81 12.62 20.57
C GLY A 89 -14.47 12.98 22.03
N GLY A 90 -13.59 13.98 22.25
CA GLY A 90 -13.23 14.40 23.60
C GLY A 90 -12.53 13.32 24.42
N ARG A 91 -12.77 13.33 25.75
CA ARG A 91 -12.22 12.34 26.68
C ARG A 91 -13.28 11.25 26.93
N PHE A 92 -12.99 10.02 26.52
CA PHE A 92 -13.83 8.86 26.81
C PHE A 92 -13.00 7.70 27.38
N MET A 93 -13.66 6.81 28.13
CA MET A 93 -13.00 5.62 28.70
C MET A 93 -12.53 4.69 27.56
N GLY A 94 -11.26 4.30 27.61
CA GLY A 94 -10.67 3.43 26.58
C GLY A 94 -10.06 4.17 25.38
N ARG A 95 -10.08 5.51 25.34
CA ARG A 95 -9.51 6.30 24.23
C ARG A 95 -8.06 5.94 23.92
N THR A 96 -7.24 5.73 24.96
CA THR A 96 -5.83 5.37 24.80
C THR A 96 -5.69 3.99 24.13
N VAL A 97 -6.49 3.02 24.56
CA VAL A 97 -6.51 1.69 23.97
C VAL A 97 -6.98 1.75 22.53
N PHE A 98 -8.07 2.45 22.25
CA PHE A 98 -8.60 2.66 20.90
C PHE A 98 -7.56 3.31 19.98
N SER A 99 -6.92 4.39 20.43
CA SER A 99 -5.84 5.05 19.69
C SER A 99 -4.67 4.08 19.43
N GLY A 100 -4.25 3.32 20.46
CA GLY A 100 -3.22 2.30 20.31
C GLY A 100 -3.57 1.24 19.27
N MET A 101 -4.80 0.73 19.28
CA MET A 101 -5.26 -0.26 18.29
C MET A 101 -5.26 0.30 16.86
N ILE A 102 -5.66 1.57 16.68
CA ILE A 102 -5.65 2.21 15.35
C ILE A 102 -4.23 2.43 14.84
N TYR A 103 -3.27 2.78 15.70
CA TYR A 103 -1.91 3.09 15.26
C TYR A 103 -0.93 1.91 15.34
N ALA A 104 -1.27 0.85 16.07
CA ALA A 104 -0.40 -0.32 16.23
C ALA A 104 0.08 -0.92 14.88
N PRO A 105 -0.78 -1.11 13.86
CA PRO A 105 -0.36 -1.68 12.59
C PRO A 105 0.66 -0.82 11.82
N LEU A 106 0.74 0.49 12.09
CA LEU A 106 1.73 1.38 11.47
C LEU A 106 3.14 1.22 12.04
N VAL A 107 3.23 0.75 13.29
CA VAL A 107 4.50 0.58 14.00
C VAL A 107 5.01 -0.86 13.87
N MET A 108 4.09 -1.81 13.75
CA MET A 108 4.43 -3.23 13.60
C MET A 108 4.93 -3.52 12.17
N PRO A 109 5.96 -4.38 12.01
CA PRO A 109 6.36 -4.84 10.68
C PRO A 109 5.18 -5.50 9.95
N GLU A 110 4.96 -5.11 8.69
CA GLU A 110 3.82 -5.56 7.88
C GLU A 110 3.71 -7.09 7.79
N VAL A 111 4.86 -7.77 7.70
CA VAL A 111 4.92 -9.24 7.65
C VAL A 111 4.36 -9.87 8.93
N ILE A 112 4.70 -9.29 10.09
CA ILE A 112 4.21 -9.80 11.39
C ILE A 112 2.69 -9.57 11.50
N THR A 113 2.22 -8.39 11.11
CA THR A 113 0.79 -8.08 11.11
C THR A 113 0.02 -9.01 10.17
N GLY A 114 0.52 -9.22 8.96
CA GLY A 114 -0.10 -10.13 7.99
C GLY A 114 -0.15 -11.58 8.48
N LEU A 115 0.96 -12.07 9.05
CA LEU A 115 1.01 -13.43 9.63
C LEU A 115 0.05 -13.58 10.82
N SER A 116 -0.01 -12.58 11.70
CA SER A 116 -0.91 -12.60 12.86
C SER A 116 -2.38 -12.65 12.44
N LEU A 117 -2.78 -11.86 11.43
CA LEU A 117 -4.13 -11.89 10.86
C LEU A 117 -4.44 -13.24 10.21
N LEU A 118 -3.47 -13.82 9.46
CA LEU A 118 -3.63 -15.14 8.86
C LEU A 118 -3.87 -16.20 9.94
N LEU A 119 -3.07 -16.22 11.01
CA LEU A 119 -3.22 -17.16 12.12
C LEU A 119 -4.55 -16.96 12.86
N LEU A 120 -4.99 -15.71 13.05
CA LEU A 120 -6.29 -15.40 13.61
C LEU A 120 -7.41 -15.98 12.75
N PHE A 121 -7.39 -15.75 11.43
CA PHE A 121 -8.43 -16.26 10.52
C PHE A 121 -8.48 -17.79 10.51
N ILE A 122 -7.33 -18.47 10.54
CA ILE A 122 -7.26 -19.93 10.66
C ILE A 122 -7.83 -20.35 12.01
N GLY A 123 -7.46 -19.68 13.11
CA GLY A 123 -7.92 -20.04 14.46
C GLY A 123 -9.43 -19.91 14.67
N ILE A 124 -10.08 -18.97 13.99
CA ILE A 124 -11.56 -18.81 14.03
C ILE A 124 -12.28 -19.60 12.93
N GLY A 125 -11.57 -20.41 12.14
CA GLY A 125 -12.15 -21.24 11.09
C GLY A 125 -12.62 -20.45 9.85
N LEU A 126 -12.06 -19.27 9.60
CA LEU A 126 -12.41 -18.48 8.42
C LEU A 126 -11.59 -18.94 7.20
N ASP A 127 -12.28 -19.35 6.14
CA ASP A 127 -11.63 -19.82 4.92
C ASP A 127 -10.80 -18.74 4.26
N ARG A 128 -9.60 -19.14 3.77
CA ARG A 128 -8.70 -18.27 3.04
C ARG A 128 -9.28 -17.94 1.66
N GLY A 129 -9.42 -16.64 1.37
CA GLY A 129 -10.00 -16.19 0.11
C GLY A 129 -10.06 -14.67 0.03
N VAL A 130 -10.85 -14.18 -0.92
CA VAL A 130 -11.00 -12.72 -1.17
C VAL A 130 -11.45 -11.99 0.11
N LEU A 131 -12.36 -12.58 0.89
CA LEU A 131 -12.84 -11.95 2.12
C LEU A 131 -11.72 -11.72 3.14
N THR A 132 -10.92 -12.74 3.44
CA THR A 132 -9.82 -12.63 4.41
C THR A 132 -8.75 -11.64 3.93
N ILE A 133 -8.48 -11.58 2.63
CA ILE A 133 -7.57 -10.60 2.03
C ILE A 133 -8.13 -9.19 2.18
N VAL A 134 -9.40 -8.97 1.89
CA VAL A 134 -10.07 -7.66 2.05
C VAL A 134 -10.03 -7.22 3.51
N LEU A 135 -10.33 -8.10 4.46
CA LEU A 135 -10.29 -7.78 5.90
C LEU A 135 -8.88 -7.39 6.34
N ALA A 136 -7.86 -8.14 5.92
CA ALA A 136 -6.45 -7.85 6.26
C ALA A 136 -6.01 -6.50 5.69
N HIS A 137 -6.27 -6.24 4.40
CA HIS A 137 -5.93 -4.98 3.76
C HIS A 137 -6.70 -3.79 4.36
N THR A 138 -7.98 -3.99 4.68
CA THR A 138 -8.79 -2.96 5.36
C THR A 138 -8.20 -2.60 6.71
N THR A 139 -7.83 -3.60 7.52
CA THR A 139 -7.25 -3.39 8.86
C THR A 139 -5.98 -2.56 8.79
N PHE A 140 -5.12 -2.83 7.82
CA PHE A 140 -3.89 -2.07 7.63
C PHE A 140 -4.14 -0.68 7.03
N ALA A 141 -4.93 -0.60 5.95
CA ALA A 141 -5.15 0.65 5.23
C ALA A 141 -5.94 1.68 6.04
N MET A 142 -6.89 1.26 6.90
CA MET A 142 -7.65 2.20 7.74
C MET A 142 -6.78 3.00 8.70
N CYS A 143 -5.62 2.45 9.10
CA CYS A 143 -4.67 3.14 9.96
C CYS A 143 -4.07 4.35 9.24
N TYR A 144 -3.64 4.19 8.00
CA TYR A 144 -3.15 5.29 7.16
C TYR A 144 -4.22 6.35 6.93
N VAL A 145 -5.43 5.94 6.57
CA VAL A 145 -6.57 6.86 6.40
C VAL A 145 -6.80 7.65 7.68
N SER A 146 -6.81 6.98 8.84
CA SER A 146 -7.03 7.62 10.13
C SER A 146 -5.96 8.70 10.42
N VAL A 147 -4.68 8.42 10.13
CA VAL A 147 -3.59 9.41 10.30
C VAL A 147 -3.78 10.61 9.39
N VAL A 148 -4.03 10.36 8.10
CA VAL A 148 -4.19 11.45 7.11
C VAL A 148 -5.40 12.32 7.44
N VAL A 149 -6.55 11.70 7.74
CA VAL A 149 -7.77 12.43 8.06
C VAL A 149 -7.63 13.18 9.39
N SER A 150 -7.06 12.56 10.43
CA SER A 150 -6.81 13.24 11.71
C SER A 150 -5.93 14.48 11.53
N SER A 151 -4.86 14.39 10.74
CA SER A 151 -3.98 15.52 10.47
C SER A 151 -4.70 16.69 9.80
N ARG A 152 -5.66 16.40 8.93
CA ARG A 152 -6.48 17.42 8.25
C ARG A 152 -7.54 18.01 9.19
N LEU A 153 -8.25 17.17 9.96
CA LEU A 153 -9.25 17.66 10.92
C LEU A 153 -8.65 18.63 11.95
N VAL A 154 -7.48 18.28 12.51
CA VAL A 154 -6.78 19.19 13.46
C VAL A 154 -6.34 20.50 12.80
N SER A 155 -6.05 20.52 11.50
CA SER A 155 -5.67 21.76 10.80
C SER A 155 -6.87 22.66 10.50
N PHE A 156 -8.06 22.11 10.29
CA PHE A 156 -9.30 22.87 10.07
C PHE A 156 -9.83 23.52 11.33
N ASP A 157 -9.67 22.89 12.50
CA ASP A 157 -10.17 23.40 13.78
C ASP A 157 -9.34 24.60 14.32
N ARG A 158 -8.25 24.97 13.63
CA ARG A 158 -7.36 26.08 13.99
C ARG A 158 -7.55 27.33 13.11
N SER A 159 -8.45 27.29 12.15
CA SER A 159 -8.80 28.40 11.26
C SER A 159 -10.15 29.03 11.64
#